data_394811b390e148d3cdb0fb4348190cb3
#
_entry.id   394811b390e148d3cdb0fb4348190cb3
#
_cell.length_a   1.000
_cell.length_b   1.000
_cell.length_c   1.000
_cell.angle_alpha   90.00
_cell.angle_beta   90.00
_cell.angle_gamma   90.00
#
_symmetry.space_group_name_H-M   'P 1'
#
loop_
_entity.id
_entity.type
_entity.pdbx_description
1 polymer ?
#
loop_
_entity_poly.entity_id
_entity_poly.type
_entity_poly.pdbx_seq_one_letter_code
_entity_poly.pdbx_strand_id
1 'polypeptide(L)'
;VGTYSIKDLERISGIKAHTLRIWEQRYEILKPDRTDTNIRTYSDHDLKRILNIGILNSNGVKISKLAKMDAEQLFQQVRAVSENNLSPQNQVDNLIIAMVEMDEDRFERYISSCILRHGFDHTMSQIIYPFLQKVGVLWQTDSINPAQEHFISNLIRQKLIVAIDGTANRQKDDGKQFLLYLPENELHEISLLYANYKIRASGNKSIYLGQSVPYADLKMVYNLHKPDYILTI
;
A
#
# COMPACT_ATOMS: atom_id res chain seq x y z
N VAL A 1 13.44 13.02 -2.51
CA VAL A 1 12.49 13.80 -1.68
C VAL A 1 11.31 14.12 -2.56
N GLY A 2 10.12 13.63 -2.17
CA GLY A 2 8.88 13.85 -2.89
C GLY A 2 8.44 15.33 -2.81
N THR A 3 7.78 15.79 -3.87
CA THR A 3 7.20 17.13 -3.92
C THR A 3 5.70 16.98 -4.25
N TYR A 4 4.84 17.55 -3.40
CA TYR A 4 3.39 17.37 -3.47
C TYR A 4 2.67 18.69 -3.70
N SER A 5 1.64 18.68 -4.54
CA SER A 5 0.68 19.79 -4.61
C SER A 5 -0.37 19.66 -3.49
N ILE A 6 -1.15 20.73 -3.24
CA ILE A 6 -2.26 20.65 -2.28
C ILE A 6 -3.35 19.66 -2.70
N LYS A 7 -3.49 19.40 -4.01
CA LYS A 7 -4.41 18.39 -4.53
C LYS A 7 -3.92 16.98 -4.21
N ASP A 8 -2.60 16.75 -4.22
CA ASP A 8 -2.02 15.47 -3.84
C ASP A 8 -2.21 15.24 -2.34
N LEU A 9 -1.96 16.26 -1.50
CA LEU A 9 -2.26 16.17 -0.07
C LEU A 9 -3.74 15.84 0.20
N GLU A 10 -4.69 16.51 -0.50
CA GLU A 10 -6.12 16.19 -0.38
C GLU A 10 -6.41 14.74 -0.76
N ARG A 11 -5.86 14.29 -1.89
CA ARG A 11 -6.10 12.95 -2.44
C ARG A 11 -5.54 11.86 -1.53
N ILE A 12 -4.36 12.09 -0.97
CA ILE A 12 -3.67 11.13 -0.10
C ILE A 12 -4.31 11.09 1.28
N SER A 13 -4.48 12.25 1.92
CA SER A 13 -4.98 12.34 3.30
C SER A 13 -6.50 12.25 3.42
N GLY A 14 -7.24 12.47 2.31
CA GLY A 14 -8.69 12.61 2.33
C GLY A 14 -9.19 13.94 2.92
N ILE A 15 -8.29 14.81 3.39
CA ILE A 15 -8.63 16.10 3.95
C ILE A 15 -8.77 17.13 2.82
N LYS A 16 -9.91 17.79 2.73
CA LYS A 16 -10.20 18.76 1.66
C LYS A 16 -9.15 19.88 1.58
N ALA A 17 -8.75 20.25 0.35
CA ALA A 17 -7.73 21.28 0.11
C ALA A 17 -8.05 22.62 0.81
N HIS A 18 -9.34 23.01 0.87
CA HIS A 18 -9.72 24.23 1.59
C HIS A 18 -9.50 24.10 3.10
N THR A 19 -9.73 22.92 3.68
CA THR A 19 -9.47 22.64 5.10
C THR A 19 -7.98 22.72 5.40
N LEU A 20 -7.13 22.12 4.53
CA LEU A 20 -5.68 22.21 4.65
C LEU A 20 -5.19 23.65 4.61
N ARG A 21 -5.76 24.50 3.72
CA ARG A 21 -5.42 25.93 3.67
C ARG A 21 -5.84 26.69 4.93
N ILE A 22 -7.00 26.36 5.50
CA ILE A 22 -7.44 26.94 6.78
C ILE A 22 -6.48 26.53 7.90
N TRP A 23 -6.07 25.27 7.93
CA TRP A 23 -5.12 24.78 8.94
C TRP A 23 -3.73 25.39 8.79
N GLU A 24 -3.25 25.54 7.55
CA GLU A 24 -2.02 26.28 7.23
C GLU A 24 -2.08 27.70 7.77
N GLN A 25 -3.14 28.45 7.41
CA GLN A 25 -3.30 29.86 7.75
C GLN A 25 -3.53 30.10 9.25
N ARG A 26 -4.36 29.24 9.89
CA ARG A 26 -4.82 29.49 11.26
C ARG A 26 -3.92 28.88 12.32
N TYR A 27 -3.26 27.78 11.99
CA TYR A 27 -2.50 26.98 12.95
C TYR A 27 -1.03 26.75 12.54
N GLU A 28 -0.61 27.24 11.39
CA GLU A 28 0.75 27.08 10.86
C GLU A 28 1.22 25.63 10.83
N ILE A 29 0.28 24.69 10.57
CA ILE A 29 0.54 23.26 10.58
C ILE A 29 1.50 22.85 9.46
N LEU A 30 1.41 23.54 8.30
CA LEU A 30 2.24 23.33 7.11
C LEU A 30 3.03 24.59 6.79
N LYS A 31 4.20 24.41 6.22
CA LYS A 31 5.07 25.51 5.74
C LYS A 31 5.48 25.20 4.29
N PRO A 32 4.55 25.39 3.33
CA PRO A 32 4.85 25.09 1.94
C PRO A 32 5.93 25.96 1.38
N ASP A 33 6.79 25.37 0.57
CA ASP A 33 7.65 26.12 -0.34
C ASP A 33 6.81 26.71 -1.49
N ARG A 34 7.38 27.64 -2.23
CA ARG A 34 6.75 28.24 -3.40
C ARG A 34 7.66 28.16 -4.61
N THR A 35 7.08 27.76 -5.74
CA THR A 35 7.77 27.81 -7.04
C THR A 35 7.95 29.25 -7.48
N ASP A 36 8.77 29.48 -8.51
CA ASP A 36 8.95 30.78 -9.15
C ASP A 36 7.63 31.39 -9.66
N THR A 37 6.65 30.54 -9.97
CA THR A 37 5.28 30.92 -10.36
C THR A 37 4.31 31.07 -9.18
N ASN A 38 4.84 31.12 -7.94
CA ASN A 38 4.08 31.31 -6.69
C ASN A 38 3.10 30.16 -6.36
N ILE A 39 3.32 28.95 -6.90
CA ILE A 39 2.54 27.76 -6.60
C ILE A 39 3.10 27.10 -5.33
N ARG A 40 2.21 26.69 -4.40
CA ARG A 40 2.59 25.96 -3.17
C ARG A 40 3.05 24.55 -3.50
N THR A 41 4.16 24.14 -2.90
CA THR A 41 4.68 22.78 -2.90
C THR A 41 4.95 22.32 -1.47
N TYR A 42 4.71 21.04 -1.22
CA TYR A 42 4.82 20.41 0.10
C TYR A 42 5.82 19.26 0.03
N SER A 43 6.56 19.07 1.10
CA SER A 43 7.60 18.03 1.23
C SER A 43 7.03 16.71 1.77
N ASP A 44 7.85 15.65 1.77
CA ASP A 44 7.58 14.39 2.47
C ASP A 44 7.27 14.64 3.97
N HIS A 45 7.97 15.59 4.60
CA HIS A 45 7.73 15.97 5.99
C HIS A 45 6.34 16.57 6.20
N ASP A 46 5.87 17.43 5.28
CA ASP A 46 4.53 18.01 5.34
C ASP A 46 3.45 16.94 5.14
N LEU A 47 3.64 16.05 4.16
CA LEU A 47 2.75 14.92 3.94
C LEU A 47 2.63 14.05 5.18
N LYS A 48 3.75 13.63 5.76
CA LYS A 48 3.77 12.85 7.00
C LYS A 48 3.05 13.55 8.13
N ARG A 49 3.31 14.85 8.32
CA ARG A 49 2.68 15.65 9.36
C ARG A 49 1.15 15.67 9.20
N ILE A 50 0.66 15.90 7.98
CA ILE A 50 -0.79 15.90 7.68
C ILE A 50 -1.43 14.53 7.88
N LEU A 51 -0.77 13.44 7.48
CA LEU A 51 -1.27 12.09 7.70
C LEU A 51 -1.38 11.76 9.19
N ASN A 52 -0.34 12.05 9.98
CA ASN A 52 -0.37 11.85 11.44
C ASN A 52 -1.49 12.68 12.10
N ILE A 53 -1.63 13.95 11.70
CA ILE A 53 -2.71 14.83 12.18
C ILE A 53 -4.08 14.29 11.77
N GLY A 54 -4.24 13.83 10.54
CA GLY A 54 -5.47 13.22 10.03
C GLY A 54 -5.91 12.02 10.87
N ILE A 55 -4.97 11.11 11.13
CA ILE A 55 -5.20 9.93 11.99
C ILE A 55 -5.69 10.35 13.38
N LEU A 56 -5.00 11.28 14.03
CA LEU A 56 -5.36 11.72 15.39
C LEU A 56 -6.66 12.52 15.42
N ASN A 57 -6.90 13.36 14.42
CA ASN A 57 -8.12 14.17 14.32
C ASN A 57 -9.36 13.29 14.09
N SER A 58 -9.26 12.26 13.23
CA SER A 58 -10.33 11.27 13.03
C SER A 58 -10.62 10.44 14.29
N ASN A 59 -9.66 10.34 15.21
CA ASN A 59 -9.82 9.74 16.54
C ASN A 59 -10.21 10.76 17.63
N GLY A 60 -10.72 11.94 17.24
CA GLY A 60 -11.34 12.92 18.14
C GLY A 60 -10.39 13.94 18.78
N VAL A 61 -9.09 13.93 18.43
CA VAL A 61 -8.16 14.93 18.97
C VAL A 61 -8.33 16.26 18.24
N LYS A 62 -8.56 17.35 18.98
CA LYS A 62 -8.79 18.68 18.41
C LYS A 62 -7.56 19.20 17.66
N ILE A 63 -7.79 19.77 16.47
CA ILE A 63 -6.74 20.32 15.61
C ILE A 63 -5.85 21.36 16.31
N SER A 64 -6.43 22.20 17.16
CA SER A 64 -5.69 23.23 17.94
C SER A 64 -4.70 22.63 18.94
N LYS A 65 -4.91 21.39 19.39
CA LYS A 65 -3.98 20.64 20.22
C LYS A 65 -2.87 20.01 19.36
N LEU A 66 -3.27 19.40 18.24
CA LEU A 66 -2.36 18.73 17.30
C LEU A 66 -1.35 19.71 16.67
N ALA A 67 -1.79 20.93 16.38
CA ALA A 67 -0.95 21.97 15.81
C ALA A 67 0.26 22.35 16.68
N LYS A 68 0.12 22.20 18.00
CA LYS A 68 1.17 22.53 18.99
C LYS A 68 2.16 21.38 19.23
N MET A 69 1.87 20.20 18.69
CA MET A 69 2.71 19.02 18.86
C MET A 69 3.85 19.04 17.84
N ASP A 70 5.05 18.67 18.29
CA ASP A 70 6.17 18.37 17.43
C ASP A 70 6.01 16.99 16.73
N ALA A 71 6.95 16.64 15.87
CA ALA A 71 6.89 15.40 15.09
C ALA A 71 6.93 14.15 15.98
N GLU A 72 7.74 14.17 17.05
CA GLU A 72 7.88 13.04 17.98
C GLU A 72 6.60 12.85 18.81
N GLN A 73 6.02 13.92 19.31
CA GLN A 73 4.76 13.88 20.05
C GLN A 73 3.62 13.35 19.19
N LEU A 74 3.52 13.79 17.92
CA LEU A 74 2.53 13.27 16.98
C LEU A 74 2.75 11.78 16.73
N PHE A 75 4.00 11.35 16.53
CA PHE A 75 4.35 9.95 16.31
C PHE A 75 3.95 9.06 17.50
N GLN A 76 4.29 9.44 18.72
CA GLN A 76 3.93 8.69 19.92
C GLN A 76 2.41 8.60 20.13
N GLN A 77 1.69 9.69 19.87
CA GLN A 77 0.22 9.69 19.95
C GLN A 77 -0.42 8.78 18.89
N VAL A 78 0.07 8.80 17.65
CA VAL A 78 -0.40 7.90 16.58
C VAL A 78 -0.14 6.47 16.96
N ARG A 79 1.05 6.15 17.50
CA ARG A 79 1.39 4.81 17.98
C ARG A 79 0.41 4.31 19.04
N ALA A 80 0.12 5.12 20.04
CA ALA A 80 -0.81 4.79 21.12
C ALA A 80 -2.24 4.53 20.60
N VAL A 81 -2.71 5.32 19.63
CA VAL A 81 -4.04 5.13 19.01
C VAL A 81 -4.07 3.89 18.12
N SER A 82 -2.95 3.58 17.43
CA SER A 82 -2.85 2.44 16.50
C SER A 82 -2.97 1.09 17.18
N GLU A 83 -2.62 1.00 18.47
CA GLU A 83 -2.79 -0.22 19.26
C GLU A 83 -4.27 -0.53 19.56
N ASN A 84 -5.18 0.46 19.42
CA ASN A 84 -6.56 0.41 19.91
C ASN A 84 -7.70 0.43 18.85
N ASN A 85 -7.50 0.08 17.60
CA ASN A 85 -8.47 0.05 16.47
C ASN A 85 -8.38 1.23 15.51
N LEU A 86 -7.52 1.11 14.51
CA LEU A 86 -7.54 2.03 13.37
C LEU A 86 -8.61 1.61 12.36
N SER A 87 -9.37 2.58 11.85
CA SER A 87 -10.18 2.38 10.65
C SER A 87 -9.29 1.95 9.47
N PRO A 88 -9.81 1.23 8.45
CA PRO A 88 -9.04 0.85 7.26
C PRO A 88 -8.33 2.04 6.61
N GLN A 89 -8.97 3.22 6.58
CA GLN A 89 -8.38 4.45 6.06
C GLN A 89 -7.11 4.85 6.83
N ASN A 90 -7.16 4.84 8.16
CA ASN A 90 -6.00 5.18 8.99
C ASN A 90 -4.86 4.16 8.83
N GLN A 91 -5.18 2.91 8.53
CA GLN A 91 -4.19 1.86 8.25
C GLN A 91 -3.49 2.12 6.91
N VAL A 92 -4.24 2.51 5.87
CA VAL A 92 -3.68 2.94 4.58
C VAL A 92 -2.76 4.15 4.74
N ASP A 93 -3.16 5.16 5.52
CA ASP A 93 -2.36 6.36 5.76
C ASP A 93 -1.04 6.02 6.49
N ASN A 94 -1.06 5.07 7.42
CA ASN A 94 0.16 4.56 8.06
C ASN A 94 1.10 3.83 7.09
N LEU A 95 0.57 3.09 6.12
CA LEU A 95 1.39 2.45 5.09
C LEU A 95 2.02 3.48 4.15
N ILE A 96 1.32 4.57 3.83
CA ILE A 96 1.90 5.67 3.05
C ILE A 96 3.06 6.32 3.80
N ILE A 97 2.92 6.55 5.12
CA ILE A 97 4.00 7.08 5.94
C ILE A 97 5.20 6.10 5.93
N ALA A 98 4.95 4.79 6.14
CA ALA A 98 6.00 3.77 6.12
C ALA A 98 6.74 3.75 4.78
N MET A 99 6.03 3.90 3.66
CA MET A 99 6.61 3.98 2.31
C MET A 99 7.50 5.23 2.16
N VAL A 100 6.98 6.41 2.52
CA VAL A 100 7.68 7.69 2.36
C VAL A 100 8.95 7.73 3.21
N GLU A 101 8.90 7.17 4.41
CA GLU A 101 10.04 7.10 5.34
C GLU A 101 10.95 5.88 5.10
N MET A 102 10.54 4.94 4.24
CA MET A 102 11.19 3.64 4.06
C MET A 102 11.33 2.88 5.40
N ASP A 103 10.31 2.99 6.26
CA ASP A 103 10.25 2.39 7.60
C ASP A 103 9.63 0.98 7.54
N GLU A 104 10.50 -0.03 7.39
CA GLU A 104 10.12 -1.44 7.35
C GLU A 104 9.45 -1.90 8.64
N ASP A 105 9.97 -1.49 9.80
CA ASP A 105 9.42 -1.87 11.11
C ASP A 105 7.98 -1.36 11.28
N ARG A 106 7.71 -0.16 10.79
CA ARG A 106 6.36 0.42 10.79
C ARG A 106 5.44 -0.39 9.89
N PHE A 107 5.86 -0.69 8.66
CA PHE A 107 5.10 -1.53 7.73
C PHE A 107 4.77 -2.89 8.36
N GLU A 108 5.79 -3.58 8.90
CA GLU A 108 5.65 -4.90 9.49
C GLU A 108 4.65 -4.91 10.65
N ARG A 109 4.75 -3.97 11.58
CA ARG A 109 3.81 -3.86 12.71
C ARG A 109 2.37 -3.73 12.24
N TYR A 110 2.11 -2.84 11.26
CA TYR A 110 0.75 -2.60 10.76
C TYR A 110 0.19 -3.79 10.03
N ILE A 111 0.91 -4.32 9.06
CA ILE A 111 0.44 -5.44 8.26
C ILE A 111 0.24 -6.69 9.11
N SER A 112 1.19 -7.01 9.99
CA SER A 112 1.06 -8.17 10.88
C SER A 112 -0.14 -8.03 11.83
N SER A 113 -0.38 -6.82 12.38
CA SER A 113 -1.56 -6.54 13.21
C SER A 113 -2.87 -6.73 12.42
N CYS A 114 -2.92 -6.24 11.18
CA CYS A 114 -4.08 -6.40 10.31
C CYS A 114 -4.35 -7.88 9.97
N ILE A 115 -3.30 -8.62 9.63
CA ILE A 115 -3.41 -10.06 9.31
C ILE A 115 -3.88 -10.86 10.52
N LEU A 116 -3.36 -10.57 11.72
CA LEU A 116 -3.78 -11.24 12.95
C LEU A 116 -5.24 -10.97 13.31
N ARG A 117 -5.74 -9.74 13.09
CA ARG A 117 -7.10 -9.34 13.46
C ARG A 117 -8.15 -9.76 12.44
N HIS A 118 -7.84 -9.67 11.16
CA HIS A 118 -8.83 -9.76 10.07
C HIS A 118 -8.52 -10.85 9.05
N GLY A 119 -7.38 -11.49 9.16
CA GLY A 119 -6.89 -12.47 8.20
C GLY A 119 -6.23 -11.85 6.97
N PHE A 120 -5.47 -12.67 6.24
CA PHE A 120 -4.67 -12.23 5.11
C PHE A 120 -5.52 -11.68 3.95
N ASP A 121 -6.60 -12.38 3.60
CA ASP A 121 -7.48 -12.01 2.49
C ASP A 121 -8.14 -10.65 2.67
N HIS A 122 -8.65 -10.38 3.87
CA HIS A 122 -9.22 -9.09 4.23
C HIS A 122 -8.17 -7.98 4.20
N THR A 123 -6.97 -8.26 4.74
CA THR A 123 -5.86 -7.30 4.72
C THR A 123 -5.47 -6.92 3.29
N MET A 124 -5.38 -7.89 2.39
CA MET A 124 -5.11 -7.63 0.98
C MET A 124 -6.20 -6.78 0.34
N SER A 125 -7.47 -7.18 0.46
CA SER A 125 -8.59 -6.53 -0.24
C SER A 125 -8.96 -5.15 0.33
N GLN A 126 -8.91 -4.95 1.64
CA GLN A 126 -9.39 -3.74 2.30
C GLN A 126 -8.29 -2.74 2.67
N ILE A 127 -7.03 -3.16 2.64
CA ILE A 127 -5.92 -2.30 3.07
C ILE A 127 -4.85 -2.20 1.97
N ILE A 128 -4.29 -3.33 1.52
CA ILE A 128 -3.19 -3.31 0.55
C ILE A 128 -3.65 -2.80 -0.82
N TYR A 129 -4.78 -3.27 -1.37
CA TYR A 129 -5.26 -2.78 -2.66
C TYR A 129 -5.64 -1.28 -2.63
N PRO A 130 -6.41 -0.76 -1.65
CA PRO A 130 -6.62 0.68 -1.51
C PRO A 130 -5.32 1.48 -1.35
N PHE A 131 -4.34 0.95 -0.61
CA PHE A 131 -3.02 1.55 -0.52
C PHE A 131 -2.32 1.61 -1.89
N LEU A 132 -2.26 0.49 -2.63
CA LEU A 132 -1.64 0.45 -3.96
C LEU A 132 -2.33 1.39 -4.97
N GLN A 133 -3.66 1.55 -4.88
CA GLN A 133 -4.37 2.55 -5.68
C GLN A 133 -3.89 3.98 -5.39
N LYS A 134 -3.68 4.33 -4.11
CA LYS A 134 -3.12 5.63 -3.74
C LYS A 134 -1.68 5.78 -4.23
N VAL A 135 -0.85 4.75 -4.11
CA VAL A 135 0.53 4.74 -4.64
C VAL A 135 0.54 4.97 -6.14
N GLY A 136 -0.34 4.30 -6.90
CA GLY A 136 -0.48 4.50 -8.35
C GLY A 136 -0.83 5.95 -8.72
N VAL A 137 -1.66 6.61 -7.92
CA VAL A 137 -1.96 8.05 -8.11
C VAL A 137 -0.74 8.92 -7.84
N LEU A 138 0.02 8.64 -6.79
CA LEU A 138 1.25 9.36 -6.45
C LEU A 138 2.31 9.19 -7.53
N TRP A 139 2.40 8.01 -8.12
CA TRP A 139 3.28 7.72 -9.25
C TRP A 139 2.91 8.56 -10.49
N GLN A 140 1.62 8.62 -10.84
CA GLN A 140 1.14 9.40 -11.99
C GLN A 140 1.37 10.91 -11.86
N THR A 141 1.58 11.41 -10.65
CA THR A 141 1.81 12.83 -10.34
C THR A 141 3.28 13.14 -10.05
N ASP A 142 4.20 12.19 -10.29
CA ASP A 142 5.63 12.30 -9.94
C ASP A 142 5.90 12.68 -8.47
N SER A 143 4.93 12.34 -7.59
CA SER A 143 4.97 12.73 -6.17
C SER A 143 5.78 11.76 -5.31
N ILE A 144 6.07 10.56 -5.80
CA ILE A 144 6.95 9.58 -5.15
C ILE A 144 8.07 9.18 -6.10
N ASN A 145 9.22 8.79 -5.53
CA ASN A 145 10.32 8.29 -6.33
C ASN A 145 10.26 6.76 -6.50
N PRO A 146 10.89 6.21 -7.56
CA PRO A 146 10.92 4.77 -7.82
C PRO A 146 11.41 3.93 -6.63
N ALA A 147 12.35 4.43 -5.84
CA ALA A 147 12.90 3.69 -4.70
C ALA A 147 11.85 3.48 -3.59
N GLN A 148 10.99 4.47 -3.33
CA GLN A 148 9.89 4.36 -2.36
C GLN A 148 8.85 3.34 -2.82
N GLU A 149 8.49 3.36 -4.10
CA GLU A 149 7.58 2.37 -4.69
C GLU A 149 8.19 0.96 -4.63
N HIS A 150 9.42 0.77 -5.08
CA HIS A 150 10.11 -0.52 -5.04
C HIS A 150 10.26 -1.07 -3.61
N PHE A 151 10.58 -0.20 -2.64
CA PHE A 151 10.68 -0.59 -1.25
C PHE A 151 9.39 -1.24 -0.75
N ILE A 152 8.26 -0.53 -0.93
CA ILE A 152 6.98 -1.01 -0.39
C ILE A 152 6.44 -2.21 -1.19
N SER A 153 6.61 -2.23 -2.51
CA SER A 153 6.19 -3.33 -3.37
C SER A 153 6.92 -4.62 -3.02
N ASN A 154 8.22 -4.55 -2.71
CA ASN A 154 8.99 -5.72 -2.27
C ASN A 154 8.52 -6.24 -0.90
N LEU A 155 8.19 -5.38 0.06
CA LEU A 155 7.64 -5.82 1.35
C LEU A 155 6.28 -6.51 1.20
N ILE A 156 5.39 -5.98 0.36
CA ILE A 156 4.10 -6.62 0.04
C ILE A 156 4.33 -7.98 -0.64
N ARG A 157 5.26 -8.03 -1.59
CA ARG A 157 5.64 -9.27 -2.28
C ARG A 157 6.12 -10.35 -1.31
N GLN A 158 6.97 -10.00 -0.33
CA GLN A 158 7.42 -10.93 0.71
C GLN A 158 6.24 -11.50 1.50
N LYS A 159 5.27 -10.67 1.91
CA LYS A 159 4.06 -11.14 2.61
C LYS A 159 3.22 -12.10 1.78
N LEU A 160 3.08 -11.84 0.48
CA LEU A 160 2.38 -12.73 -0.44
C LEU A 160 3.08 -14.07 -0.59
N ILE A 161 4.40 -14.08 -0.74
CA ILE A 161 5.20 -15.31 -0.86
C ILE A 161 5.03 -16.17 0.39
N VAL A 162 5.15 -15.58 1.58
CA VAL A 162 4.95 -16.30 2.86
C VAL A 162 3.52 -16.83 2.97
N ALA A 163 2.52 -16.05 2.58
CA ALA A 163 1.13 -16.50 2.60
C ALA A 163 0.88 -17.67 1.62
N ILE A 164 1.50 -17.64 0.42
CA ILE A 164 1.43 -18.72 -0.57
C ILE A 164 2.07 -19.99 -0.01
N ASP A 165 3.24 -19.89 0.60
CA ASP A 165 3.95 -21.03 1.20
C ASP A 165 3.09 -21.70 2.28
N GLY A 166 2.42 -20.91 3.12
CA GLY A 166 1.48 -21.40 4.12
C GLY A 166 0.24 -22.15 3.59
N THR A 167 0.04 -22.21 2.26
CA THR A 167 -1.03 -22.99 1.61
C THR A 167 -0.61 -24.40 1.15
N ALA A 168 0.65 -24.78 1.32
CA ALA A 168 1.20 -26.01 0.73
C ALA A 168 0.39 -27.28 1.04
N ASN A 169 -0.18 -27.39 2.25
CA ASN A 169 -0.93 -28.56 2.70
C ASN A 169 -2.46 -28.45 2.46
N ARG A 170 -2.92 -27.48 1.67
CA ARG A 170 -4.36 -27.26 1.42
C ARG A 170 -4.85 -27.88 0.11
N GLN A 171 -3.98 -28.44 -0.70
CA GLN A 171 -4.35 -29.01 -1.99
C GLN A 171 -5.32 -30.17 -1.83
N LYS A 172 -6.40 -30.17 -2.64
CA LYS A 172 -7.38 -31.25 -2.73
C LYS A 172 -7.01 -32.19 -3.88
N ASP A 173 -7.37 -33.47 -3.76
CA ASP A 173 -7.09 -34.46 -4.80
C ASP A 173 -7.82 -34.12 -6.11
N ASP A 174 -9.04 -33.61 -6.03
CA ASP A 174 -9.88 -33.16 -7.15
C ASP A 174 -9.70 -31.68 -7.52
N GLY A 175 -8.68 -31.02 -6.94
CA GLY A 175 -8.38 -29.61 -7.18
C GLY A 175 -7.99 -29.34 -8.63
N LYS A 176 -8.57 -28.28 -9.20
CA LYS A 176 -8.29 -27.80 -10.55
C LYS A 176 -6.85 -27.26 -10.67
N GLN A 177 -6.25 -27.41 -11.85
CA GLN A 177 -4.91 -26.91 -12.13
C GLN A 177 -4.95 -25.60 -12.90
N PHE A 178 -4.28 -24.58 -12.38
CA PHE A 178 -4.15 -23.25 -12.95
C PHE A 178 -2.72 -23.00 -13.40
N LEU A 179 -2.55 -22.41 -14.58
CA LEU A 179 -1.28 -21.89 -15.09
C LEU A 179 -1.32 -20.36 -15.01
N LEU A 180 -0.42 -19.77 -14.22
CA LEU A 180 -0.38 -18.34 -13.97
C LEU A 180 0.90 -17.73 -14.56
N TYR A 181 0.73 -16.65 -15.32
CA TYR A 181 1.85 -15.94 -15.93
C TYR A 181 1.52 -14.48 -16.19
N LEU A 182 2.56 -13.67 -16.39
CA LEU A 182 2.44 -12.34 -16.99
C LEU A 182 3.10 -12.36 -18.38
N PRO A 183 2.52 -11.62 -19.35
CA PRO A 183 3.06 -11.50 -20.69
C PRO A 183 4.51 -10.96 -20.68
N GLU A 184 5.20 -11.17 -21.79
CA GLU A 184 6.55 -10.64 -21.98
C GLU A 184 6.56 -9.11 -21.76
N ASN A 185 7.55 -8.65 -20.98
CA ASN A 185 7.75 -7.28 -20.51
C ASN A 185 6.74 -6.77 -19.44
N GLU A 186 5.79 -7.59 -18.97
CA GLU A 186 4.97 -7.22 -17.80
C GLU A 186 5.64 -7.69 -16.51
N LEU A 187 5.89 -6.74 -15.58
CA LEU A 187 6.60 -6.96 -14.33
C LEU A 187 5.74 -6.75 -13.08
N HIS A 188 4.50 -6.26 -13.19
CA HIS A 188 3.63 -5.94 -12.06
C HIS A 188 2.93 -7.18 -11.50
N GLU A 189 3.66 -8.01 -10.75
CA GLU A 189 3.21 -9.35 -10.34
C GLU A 189 2.38 -9.43 -9.05
N ILE A 190 2.21 -8.34 -8.29
CA ILE A 190 1.49 -8.38 -6.99
C ILE A 190 0.10 -9.00 -7.13
N SER A 191 -0.65 -8.60 -8.15
CA SER A 191 -1.98 -9.15 -8.40
C SER A 191 -1.93 -10.63 -8.81
N LEU A 192 -0.93 -11.05 -9.59
CA LEU A 192 -0.75 -12.45 -9.97
C LEU A 192 -0.37 -13.32 -8.74
N LEU A 193 0.50 -12.83 -7.87
CA LEU A 193 0.85 -13.49 -6.61
C LEU A 193 -0.39 -13.65 -5.70
N TYR A 194 -1.22 -12.60 -5.59
CA TYR A 194 -2.44 -12.70 -4.81
C TYR A 194 -3.45 -13.69 -5.42
N ALA A 195 -3.59 -13.71 -6.74
CA ALA A 195 -4.40 -14.73 -7.43
C ALA A 195 -3.87 -16.15 -7.14
N ASN A 196 -2.55 -16.35 -7.19
CA ASN A 196 -1.91 -17.63 -6.84
C ASN A 196 -2.26 -18.03 -5.39
N TYR A 197 -2.14 -17.11 -4.44
CA TYR A 197 -2.57 -17.35 -3.06
C TYR A 197 -4.03 -17.80 -2.98
N LYS A 198 -4.95 -17.11 -3.64
CA LYS A 198 -6.40 -17.42 -3.63
C LYS A 198 -6.69 -18.81 -4.20
N ILE A 199 -6.07 -19.16 -5.31
CA ILE A 199 -6.19 -20.46 -5.96
C ILE A 199 -5.74 -21.58 -5.02
N ARG A 200 -4.56 -21.45 -4.45
CA ARG A 200 -4.01 -22.46 -3.54
C ARG A 200 -4.76 -22.53 -2.21
N ALA A 201 -5.14 -21.41 -1.65
CA ALA A 201 -5.94 -21.34 -0.41
C ALA A 201 -7.32 -22.01 -0.55
N SER A 202 -7.87 -22.07 -1.79
CA SER A 202 -9.13 -22.76 -2.11
C SER A 202 -8.95 -24.27 -2.35
N GLY A 203 -7.72 -24.80 -2.25
CA GLY A 203 -7.42 -26.21 -2.44
C GLY A 203 -7.08 -26.59 -3.89
N ASN A 204 -6.97 -25.62 -4.80
CA ASN A 204 -6.59 -25.86 -6.18
C ASN A 204 -5.05 -25.91 -6.35
N LYS A 205 -4.61 -26.41 -7.51
CA LYS A 205 -3.18 -26.51 -7.88
C LYS A 205 -2.79 -25.35 -8.77
N SER A 206 -1.56 -24.87 -8.64
CA SER A 206 -1.04 -23.80 -9.50
C SER A 206 0.33 -24.12 -10.04
N ILE A 207 0.54 -23.81 -11.31
CA ILE A 207 1.86 -23.67 -11.95
C ILE A 207 2.07 -22.16 -12.11
N TYR A 208 2.95 -21.60 -11.29
CA TYR A 208 3.22 -20.16 -11.28
C TYR A 208 4.50 -19.89 -12.07
N LEU A 209 4.37 -19.26 -13.24
CA LEU A 209 5.52 -18.90 -14.08
C LEU A 209 6.06 -17.49 -13.76
N GLY A 210 5.20 -16.63 -13.21
CA GLY A 210 5.60 -15.28 -12.81
C GLY A 210 5.63 -14.27 -13.95
N GLN A 211 6.62 -13.38 -13.88
CA GLN A 211 6.78 -12.20 -14.71
C GLN A 211 7.39 -12.52 -16.08
N SER A 212 7.02 -11.71 -17.08
CA SER A 212 7.71 -11.62 -18.38
C SER A 212 7.97 -13.00 -19.06
N VAL A 213 6.91 -13.78 -19.23
CA VAL A 213 6.99 -15.12 -19.83
C VAL A 213 6.85 -15.04 -21.35
N PRO A 214 7.86 -15.48 -22.14
CA PRO A 214 7.77 -15.55 -23.59
C PRO A 214 6.66 -16.50 -24.04
N TYR A 215 5.96 -16.14 -25.10
CA TYR A 215 4.83 -16.94 -25.62
C TYR A 215 5.23 -18.38 -26.00
N ALA A 216 6.42 -18.57 -26.55
CA ALA A 216 6.91 -19.90 -26.94
C ALA A 216 7.04 -20.83 -25.74
N ASP A 217 7.57 -20.30 -24.61
CA ASP A 217 7.75 -21.06 -23.38
C ASP A 217 6.41 -21.35 -22.70
N LEU A 218 5.49 -20.37 -22.70
CA LEU A 218 4.11 -20.56 -22.22
C LEU A 218 3.43 -21.73 -22.96
N LYS A 219 3.53 -21.75 -24.30
CA LYS A 219 2.96 -22.82 -25.14
C LYS A 219 3.55 -24.18 -24.81
N MET A 220 4.87 -24.26 -24.57
CA MET A 220 5.54 -25.48 -24.17
C MET A 220 4.99 -26.02 -22.84
N VAL A 221 4.90 -25.15 -21.82
CA VAL A 221 4.38 -25.51 -20.48
C VAL A 221 2.90 -25.92 -20.56
N TYR A 222 2.09 -25.21 -21.34
CA TYR A 222 0.70 -25.57 -21.56
C TYR A 222 0.55 -26.98 -22.16
N ASN A 223 1.29 -27.29 -23.19
CA ASN A 223 1.24 -28.60 -23.84
C ASN A 223 1.70 -29.75 -22.92
N LEU A 224 2.66 -29.47 -22.04
CA LEU A 224 3.18 -30.44 -21.08
C LEU A 224 2.19 -30.75 -19.95
N HIS A 225 1.60 -29.69 -19.37
CA HIS A 225 0.80 -29.80 -18.14
C HIS A 225 -0.71 -29.82 -18.38
N LYS A 226 -1.19 -29.33 -19.52
CA LYS A 226 -2.60 -29.23 -19.91
C LYS A 226 -3.49 -28.72 -18.76
N PRO A 227 -3.21 -27.53 -18.21
CA PRO A 227 -3.97 -26.99 -17.09
C PRO A 227 -5.45 -26.80 -17.44
N ASP A 228 -6.33 -26.88 -16.42
CA ASP A 228 -7.76 -26.59 -16.59
C ASP A 228 -8.00 -25.13 -16.94
N TYR A 229 -7.17 -24.23 -16.40
CA TYR A 229 -7.31 -22.77 -16.59
C TYR A 229 -5.94 -22.10 -16.78
N ILE A 230 -5.95 -21.04 -17.61
CA ILE A 230 -4.82 -20.10 -17.72
C ILE A 230 -5.29 -18.77 -17.13
N LEU A 231 -4.45 -18.17 -16.30
CA LEU A 231 -4.69 -16.86 -15.71
C LEU A 231 -3.53 -15.93 -16.01
N THR A 232 -3.86 -14.77 -16.52
CA THR A 232 -2.95 -13.62 -16.69
C THR A 232 -3.66 -12.35 -16.26
N ILE A 233 -2.93 -11.28 -15.98
CA ILE A 233 -3.43 -9.98 -15.53
C ILE A 233 -2.81 -8.90 -16.39
#